data_3dbcc08e91c98958b6c56d2efaa7fbec
#
_entry.id   3dbcc08e91c98958b6c56d2efaa7fbec
#
_cell.length_a   1.000
_cell.length_b   1.000
_cell.length_c   1.000
_cell.angle_alpha   90.00
_cell.angle_beta   90.00
_cell.angle_gamma   90.00
#
_symmetry.space_group_name_H-M   'P 1'
#
loop_
_entity.id
_entity.type
_entity.pdbx_description
1 polymer ?
#
loop_
_entity_poly.entity_id
_entity_poly.type
_entity_poly.pdbx_seq_one_letter_code
_entity_poly.pdbx_strand_id
1 'polypeptide(L)'
;MPKGSASERLENIRALGAESWIMDVNYDDTVRMAKRLADENGWILVQDTAWEGYEEIPCWIMQGYGTMASEAAQQLQRAGVLRPTHIFVQAGVGSLAGAVVGYFASIFPDNPPKFIIMEAQSAACLYKGAVAGQLQSVDGDLQTIMAGLACGEPNILGWDILLNHATAFVSCPDWVAALGMRMLAAPVRGDVPIVSGESGAVGMGLLAAIMHDPAYTQLRRTLELGSDSRVLLFSTEGDTDPWQYENIVWGGAYPAKL
;
A
#
# COMPACT_ATOMS: atom_id res chain seq x y z
N MET A 1 1.33 2.36 -18.98
CA MET A 1 1.57 1.48 -17.83
C MET A 1 3.03 1.03 -17.85
N PRO A 2 3.68 0.77 -16.73
CA PRO A 2 5.07 0.31 -16.67
C PRO A 2 5.22 -1.14 -17.16
N LYS A 3 6.45 -1.53 -17.46
CA LYS A 3 6.85 -2.91 -17.77
C LYS A 3 6.40 -3.87 -16.64
N GLY A 4 5.93 -5.05 -17.03
CA GLY A 4 5.48 -6.08 -16.09
C GLY A 4 4.03 -5.92 -15.61
N SER A 5 3.31 -4.88 -16.07
CA SER A 5 1.87 -4.78 -15.81
C SER A 5 1.11 -5.93 -16.47
N ALA A 6 0.13 -6.51 -15.74
CA ALA A 6 -0.72 -7.56 -16.28
C ALA A 6 -1.54 -7.08 -17.49
N SER A 7 -1.70 -7.95 -18.49
CA SER A 7 -2.49 -7.65 -19.70
C SER A 7 -3.95 -7.36 -19.37
N GLU A 8 -4.51 -8.05 -18.39
CA GLU A 8 -5.88 -7.88 -17.91
C GLU A 8 -6.13 -6.45 -17.41
N ARG A 9 -5.17 -5.86 -16.70
CA ARG A 9 -5.25 -4.45 -16.24
C ARG A 9 -5.27 -3.49 -17.42
N LEU A 10 -4.47 -3.76 -18.46
CA LEU A 10 -4.44 -2.97 -19.69
C LEU A 10 -5.79 -3.04 -20.42
N GLU A 11 -6.33 -4.26 -20.59
CA GLU A 11 -7.61 -4.46 -21.27
C GLU A 11 -8.79 -3.84 -20.48
N ASN A 12 -8.77 -3.87 -19.16
CA ASN A 12 -9.77 -3.20 -18.33
C ASN A 12 -9.79 -1.67 -18.56
N ILE A 13 -8.62 -1.05 -18.73
CA ILE A 13 -8.52 0.38 -19.06
C ILE A 13 -9.08 0.64 -20.45
N ARG A 14 -8.73 -0.18 -21.45
CA ARG A 14 -9.21 -0.08 -22.83
C ARG A 14 -10.72 -0.27 -22.94
N ALA A 15 -11.29 -1.18 -22.16
CA ALA A 15 -12.73 -1.43 -22.11
C ALA A 15 -13.54 -0.20 -21.68
N LEU A 16 -12.92 0.75 -20.97
CA LEU A 16 -13.52 2.04 -20.63
C LEU A 16 -13.37 3.09 -21.74
N GLY A 17 -12.80 2.74 -22.88
CA GLY A 17 -12.61 3.64 -24.02
C GLY A 17 -11.33 4.49 -23.94
N ALA A 18 -10.44 4.23 -22.99
CA ALA A 18 -9.18 4.96 -22.85
C ALA A 18 -8.10 4.38 -23.77
N GLU A 19 -7.25 5.23 -24.32
CA GLU A 19 -6.03 4.83 -24.97
C GLU A 19 -5.00 4.40 -23.91
N SER A 20 -4.46 3.18 -24.03
CA SER A 20 -3.50 2.67 -23.05
C SER A 20 -2.53 1.66 -23.66
N TRP A 21 -1.31 1.66 -23.16
CA TRP A 21 -0.25 0.75 -23.57
C TRP A 21 0.75 0.50 -22.44
N ILE A 22 1.48 -0.62 -22.53
CA ILE A 22 2.59 -0.96 -21.62
C ILE A 22 3.89 -0.48 -22.24
N MET A 23 4.68 0.26 -21.47
CA MET A 23 5.98 0.79 -21.86
C MET A 23 7.10 -0.07 -21.28
N ASP A 24 8.22 -0.21 -21.98
CA ASP A 24 9.39 -0.97 -21.50
C ASP A 24 10.28 -0.12 -20.55
N VAL A 25 9.64 0.47 -19.53
CA VAL A 25 10.26 1.28 -18.49
C VAL A 25 9.59 1.01 -17.14
N ASN A 26 10.21 1.44 -16.04
CA ASN A 26 9.62 1.34 -14.70
C ASN A 26 8.48 2.36 -14.48
N TYR A 27 7.88 2.34 -13.30
CA TYR A 27 6.75 3.22 -12.95
C TYR A 27 7.15 4.70 -13.01
N ASP A 28 8.26 5.09 -12.38
CA ASP A 28 8.66 6.49 -12.27
C ASP A 28 8.98 7.09 -13.64
N ASP A 29 9.64 6.33 -14.53
CA ASP A 29 9.86 6.74 -15.92
C ASP A 29 8.55 6.85 -16.70
N THR A 30 7.56 5.97 -16.42
CA THR A 30 6.23 6.08 -17.03
C THR A 30 5.55 7.39 -16.62
N VAL A 31 5.65 7.80 -15.35
CA VAL A 31 5.13 9.08 -14.85
C VAL A 31 5.81 10.26 -15.54
N ARG A 32 7.15 10.24 -15.67
CA ARG A 32 7.90 11.27 -16.40
C ARG A 32 7.49 11.37 -17.88
N MET A 33 7.24 10.24 -18.52
CA MET A 33 6.74 10.20 -19.91
C MET A 33 5.32 10.78 -19.99
N ALA A 34 4.41 10.42 -19.07
CA ALA A 34 3.07 10.94 -19.04
C ALA A 34 3.05 12.47 -18.83
N LYS A 35 3.92 12.98 -17.94
CA LYS A 35 4.10 14.42 -17.73
C LYS A 35 4.55 15.12 -19.02
N ARG A 36 5.58 14.59 -19.67
CA ARG A 36 6.09 15.17 -20.92
C ARG A 36 5.01 15.21 -22.01
N LEU A 37 4.26 14.10 -22.18
CA LEU A 37 3.18 14.06 -23.17
C LEU A 37 2.06 15.05 -22.84
N ALA A 38 1.73 15.21 -21.56
CA ALA A 38 0.74 16.20 -21.13
C ALA A 38 1.20 17.64 -21.46
N ASP A 39 2.46 17.98 -21.15
CA ASP A 39 3.05 19.28 -21.44
C ASP A 39 3.08 19.57 -22.95
N GLU A 40 3.50 18.61 -23.79
CA GLU A 40 3.61 18.75 -25.24
C GLU A 40 2.25 18.91 -25.93
N ASN A 41 1.19 18.30 -25.39
CA ASN A 41 -0.15 18.31 -25.99
C ASN A 41 -1.16 19.22 -25.30
N GLY A 42 -0.77 19.90 -24.22
CA GLY A 42 -1.67 20.73 -23.42
C GLY A 42 -2.72 19.91 -22.65
N TRP A 43 -2.38 18.67 -22.28
CA TRP A 43 -3.26 17.80 -21.49
C TRP A 43 -3.05 18.02 -19.99
N ILE A 44 -4.05 17.63 -19.22
CA ILE A 44 -3.97 17.65 -17.76
C ILE A 44 -3.42 16.30 -17.28
N LEU A 45 -2.29 16.33 -16.60
CA LEU A 45 -1.78 15.14 -15.89
C LEU A 45 -2.61 14.94 -14.63
N VAL A 46 -3.15 13.73 -14.43
CA VAL A 46 -3.86 13.32 -13.22
C VAL A 46 -3.21 12.07 -12.66
N GLN A 47 -2.51 12.21 -11.54
CA GLN A 47 -1.90 11.12 -10.80
C GLN A 47 -1.61 11.57 -9.35
N ASP A 48 -1.35 10.65 -8.42
CA ASP A 48 -1.36 10.92 -6.98
C ASP A 48 0.00 11.22 -6.35
N THR A 49 1.10 11.11 -7.10
CA THR A 49 2.42 11.48 -6.59
C THR A 49 2.64 12.99 -6.70
N ALA A 50 2.82 13.68 -5.56
CA ALA A 50 3.15 15.09 -5.54
C ALA A 50 4.65 15.33 -5.58
N TRP A 51 5.05 16.35 -6.33
CA TRP A 51 6.40 16.93 -6.33
C TRP A 51 6.29 18.46 -6.38
N GLU A 52 7.39 19.15 -6.20
CA GLU A 52 7.44 20.61 -6.23
C GLU A 52 6.84 21.18 -7.53
N GLY A 53 5.80 21.99 -7.40
CA GLY A 53 5.03 22.56 -8.53
C GLY A 53 3.90 21.66 -9.06
N TYR A 54 3.69 20.48 -8.48
CA TYR A 54 2.56 19.59 -8.80
C TYR A 54 1.96 19.00 -7.51
N GLU A 55 1.31 19.82 -6.71
CA GLU A 55 0.73 19.40 -5.42
C GLU A 55 -0.81 19.42 -5.42
N GLU A 56 -1.44 20.27 -6.22
CA GLU A 56 -2.89 20.52 -6.16
C GLU A 56 -3.72 19.28 -6.49
N ILE A 57 -3.46 18.64 -7.64
CA ILE A 57 -4.19 17.44 -8.06
C ILE A 57 -3.89 16.26 -7.12
N PRO A 58 -2.62 15.95 -6.76
CA PRO A 58 -2.34 14.94 -5.75
C PRO A 58 -3.03 15.20 -4.40
N CYS A 59 -3.09 16.45 -3.95
CA CYS A 59 -3.81 16.81 -2.72
C CYS A 59 -5.31 16.46 -2.82
N TRP A 60 -5.97 16.76 -3.94
CA TRP A 60 -7.37 16.39 -4.14
C TRP A 60 -7.58 14.87 -4.17
N ILE A 61 -6.67 14.12 -4.79
CA ILE A 61 -6.71 12.66 -4.80
C ILE A 61 -6.54 12.11 -3.38
N MET A 62 -5.58 12.64 -2.61
CA MET A 62 -5.39 12.25 -1.21
C MET A 62 -6.62 12.55 -0.35
N GLN A 63 -7.30 13.69 -0.58
CA GLN A 63 -8.58 13.99 0.06
C GLN A 63 -9.66 12.97 -0.33
N GLY A 64 -9.68 12.54 -1.59
CA GLY A 64 -10.57 11.46 -2.07
C GLY A 64 -10.34 10.13 -1.35
N TYR A 65 -9.09 9.75 -1.08
CA TYR A 65 -8.75 8.57 -0.26
C TYR A 65 -9.29 8.68 1.18
N GLY A 66 -9.47 9.89 1.69
CA GLY A 66 -10.12 10.15 2.97
C GLY A 66 -11.54 9.60 3.08
N THR A 67 -12.26 9.42 1.96
CA THR A 67 -13.58 8.78 1.92
C THR A 67 -13.51 7.36 2.47
N MET A 68 -12.56 6.54 2.00
CA MET A 68 -12.36 5.17 2.48
C MET A 68 -12.04 5.16 3.98
N ALA A 69 -11.18 6.05 4.45
CA ALA A 69 -10.82 6.14 5.87
C ALA A 69 -12.03 6.53 6.73
N SER A 70 -12.86 7.47 6.25
CA SER A 70 -14.11 7.90 6.91
C SER A 70 -15.13 6.77 6.99
N GLU A 71 -15.33 6.04 5.89
CA GLU A 71 -16.23 4.88 5.85
C GLU A 71 -15.76 3.77 6.80
N ALA A 72 -14.47 3.48 6.83
CA ALA A 72 -13.87 2.51 7.75
C ALA A 72 -14.12 2.91 9.22
N ALA A 73 -13.90 4.19 9.57
CA ALA A 73 -14.16 4.69 10.92
C ALA A 73 -15.63 4.56 11.33
N GLN A 74 -16.57 4.87 10.43
CA GLN A 74 -17.99 4.71 10.66
C GLN A 74 -18.41 3.25 10.83
N GLN A 75 -17.84 2.34 10.02
CA GLN A 75 -18.09 0.91 10.11
C GLN A 75 -17.55 0.33 11.42
N LEU A 76 -16.35 0.71 11.84
CA LEU A 76 -15.78 0.33 13.13
C LEU A 76 -16.69 0.78 14.28
N GLN A 77 -17.17 2.01 14.26
CA GLN A 77 -18.08 2.53 15.28
C GLN A 77 -19.38 1.72 15.34
N ARG A 78 -19.99 1.38 14.20
CA ARG A 78 -21.19 0.53 14.13
C ARG A 78 -20.94 -0.88 14.67
N ALA A 79 -19.72 -1.40 14.50
CA ALA A 79 -19.29 -2.69 15.03
C ALA A 79 -18.89 -2.63 16.52
N GLY A 80 -19.03 -1.47 17.19
CA GLY A 80 -18.66 -1.29 18.60
C GLY A 80 -17.15 -1.13 18.83
N VAL A 81 -16.37 -0.97 17.79
CA VAL A 81 -14.94 -0.67 17.89
C VAL A 81 -14.73 0.83 17.84
N LEU A 82 -14.61 1.45 19.01
CA LEU A 82 -14.50 2.91 19.11
C LEU A 82 -13.20 3.46 18.49
N ARG A 83 -12.10 2.70 18.58
CA ARG A 83 -10.79 3.07 18.04
C ARG A 83 -9.97 1.81 17.72
N PRO A 84 -9.35 1.69 16.56
CA PRO A 84 -8.31 0.70 16.33
C PRO A 84 -7.06 1.04 17.16
N THR A 85 -6.34 0.04 17.63
CA THR A 85 -5.08 0.24 18.34
C THR A 85 -3.92 0.38 17.35
N HIS A 86 -4.03 -0.30 16.22
CA HIS A 86 -3.03 -0.34 15.16
C HIS A 86 -3.70 -0.21 13.81
N ILE A 87 -3.07 0.50 12.90
CA ILE A 87 -3.44 0.60 11.49
C ILE A 87 -2.23 0.21 10.67
N PHE A 88 -2.37 -0.86 9.90
CA PHE A 88 -1.39 -1.31 8.92
C PHE A 88 -1.86 -0.83 7.55
N VAL A 89 -1.07 -0.02 6.89
CA VAL A 89 -1.43 0.52 5.58
C VAL A 89 -0.25 0.39 4.61
N GLN A 90 -0.53 -0.16 3.44
CA GLN A 90 0.43 -0.30 2.36
C GLN A 90 0.71 1.03 1.68
N ALA A 91 1.93 1.19 1.20
CA ALA A 91 2.38 2.39 0.52
C ALA A 91 3.25 2.06 -0.71
N GLY A 92 2.91 2.65 -1.85
CA GLY A 92 3.83 2.89 -2.93
C GLY A 92 4.50 4.25 -2.70
N VAL A 93 4.02 5.29 -3.39
CA VAL A 93 4.51 6.68 -3.20
C VAL A 93 4.14 7.31 -1.85
N GLY A 94 3.15 6.75 -1.13
CA GLY A 94 2.71 7.24 0.18
C GLY A 94 1.43 8.08 0.18
N SER A 95 0.77 8.32 -0.96
CA SER A 95 -0.44 9.15 -1.05
C SER A 95 -1.60 8.55 -0.28
N LEU A 96 -1.96 7.28 -0.54
CA LEU A 96 -3.00 6.55 0.18
C LEU A 96 -2.67 6.45 1.69
N ALA A 97 -1.45 6.03 2.01
CA ALA A 97 -1.02 5.86 3.38
C ALA A 97 -1.06 7.19 4.14
N GLY A 98 -0.57 8.29 3.54
CA GLY A 98 -0.64 9.63 4.11
C GLY A 98 -2.07 10.09 4.37
N ALA A 99 -2.99 9.84 3.44
CA ALA A 99 -4.40 10.17 3.61
C ALA A 99 -5.06 9.41 4.77
N VAL A 100 -4.82 8.09 4.86
CA VAL A 100 -5.34 7.24 5.95
C VAL A 100 -4.76 7.68 7.30
N VAL A 101 -3.45 7.87 7.38
CA VAL A 101 -2.76 8.29 8.61
C VAL A 101 -3.24 9.67 9.04
N GLY A 102 -3.29 10.64 8.14
CA GLY A 102 -3.77 11.99 8.42
C GLY A 102 -5.21 12.00 8.94
N TYR A 103 -6.09 11.21 8.30
CA TYR A 103 -7.48 11.09 8.75
C TYR A 103 -7.57 10.52 10.18
N PHE A 104 -6.97 9.37 10.44
CA PHE A 104 -7.06 8.72 11.76
C PHE A 104 -6.31 9.48 12.86
N ALA A 105 -5.21 10.15 12.55
CA ALA A 105 -4.54 11.03 13.48
C ALA A 105 -5.41 12.25 13.85
N SER A 106 -6.14 12.81 12.88
CA SER A 106 -7.02 13.96 13.12
C SER A 106 -8.25 13.64 13.99
N ILE A 107 -8.84 12.46 13.85
CA ILE A 107 -10.02 12.06 14.65
C ILE A 107 -9.65 11.48 16.02
N PHE A 108 -8.37 11.14 16.26
CA PHE A 108 -7.86 10.65 17.54
C PHE A 108 -6.62 11.44 18.02
N PRO A 109 -6.69 12.77 18.16
CA PRO A 109 -5.52 13.61 18.39
C PRO A 109 -4.79 13.28 19.70
N ASP A 110 -5.51 12.94 20.76
CA ASP A 110 -4.93 12.66 22.08
C ASP A 110 -4.40 11.23 22.23
N ASN A 111 -4.86 10.31 21.40
CA ASN A 111 -4.49 8.89 21.46
C ASN A 111 -4.62 8.24 20.07
N PRO A 112 -3.73 8.62 19.12
CA PRO A 112 -3.78 8.05 17.77
C PRO A 112 -3.45 6.56 17.77
N PRO A 113 -3.96 5.79 16.80
CA PRO A 113 -3.49 4.43 16.55
C PRO A 113 -1.99 4.41 16.27
N LYS A 114 -1.35 3.26 16.49
CA LYS A 114 -0.02 3.02 15.94
C LYS A 114 -0.13 2.77 14.44
N PHE A 115 0.56 3.56 13.64
CA PHE A 115 0.54 3.45 12.18
C PHE A 115 1.78 2.69 11.69
N ILE A 116 1.56 1.60 11.01
CA ILE A 116 2.59 0.75 10.42
C ILE A 116 2.50 0.88 8.89
N ILE A 117 3.51 1.47 8.29
CA ILE A 117 3.61 1.73 6.86
C ILE A 117 4.40 0.60 6.21
N MET A 118 3.81 -0.05 5.21
CA MET A 118 4.40 -1.22 4.57
C MET A 118 4.69 -0.94 3.11
N GLU A 119 5.88 -1.31 2.67
CA GLU A 119 6.32 -1.12 1.29
C GLU A 119 6.89 -2.41 0.71
N ALA A 120 6.87 -2.55 -0.60
CA ALA A 120 7.60 -3.60 -1.29
C ALA A 120 9.12 -3.43 -1.11
N GLN A 121 9.83 -4.50 -0.78
CA GLN A 121 11.27 -4.44 -0.49
C GLN A 121 12.11 -3.84 -1.63
N SER A 122 11.73 -4.10 -2.87
CA SER A 122 12.39 -3.56 -4.06
C SER A 122 12.15 -2.07 -4.31
N ALA A 123 11.13 -1.47 -3.64
CA ALA A 123 10.64 -0.12 -3.90
C ALA A 123 10.40 0.68 -2.60
N ALA A 124 11.10 0.36 -1.51
CA ALA A 124 10.87 0.89 -0.17
C ALA A 124 11.48 2.31 0.02
N CYS A 125 10.95 3.30 -0.69
CA CYS A 125 11.46 4.67 -0.68
C CYS A 125 11.17 5.41 0.64
N LEU A 126 9.97 5.22 1.21
CA LEU A 126 9.59 5.81 2.50
C LEU A 126 10.40 5.21 3.66
N TYR A 127 10.62 3.89 3.65
CA TYR A 127 11.47 3.22 4.63
C TYR A 127 12.91 3.76 4.59
N LYS A 128 13.49 3.88 3.39
CA LYS A 128 14.83 4.48 3.21
C LYS A 128 14.85 5.93 3.68
N GLY A 129 13.81 6.70 3.37
CA GLY A 129 13.64 8.07 3.83
C GLY A 129 13.58 8.15 5.35
N ALA A 130 12.82 7.27 6.02
CA ALA A 130 12.74 7.23 7.48
C ALA A 130 14.08 6.89 8.13
N VAL A 131 14.85 5.96 7.56
CA VAL A 131 16.20 5.63 8.02
C VAL A 131 17.17 6.80 7.84
N ALA A 132 17.07 7.54 6.73
CA ALA A 132 17.94 8.66 6.41
C ALA A 132 17.51 9.98 7.08
N GLY A 133 16.28 10.06 7.63
CA GLY A 133 15.69 11.28 8.17
C GLY A 133 15.33 12.33 7.10
N GLN A 134 15.29 11.96 5.83
CA GLN A 134 14.96 12.83 4.70
C GLN A 134 14.42 12.01 3.53
N LEU A 135 13.67 12.64 2.62
CA LEU A 135 13.20 12.02 1.38
C LEU A 135 14.32 11.27 0.65
N GLN A 136 14.03 10.05 0.25
CA GLN A 136 14.92 9.19 -0.52
C GLN A 136 14.14 8.52 -1.66
N SER A 137 14.75 8.44 -2.84
CA SER A 137 14.23 7.63 -3.94
C SER A 137 14.91 6.26 -3.99
N VAL A 138 14.27 5.31 -4.65
CA VAL A 138 14.80 3.98 -4.95
C VAL A 138 14.87 3.85 -6.46
N ASP A 139 16.07 3.65 -6.99
CA ASP A 139 16.30 3.42 -8.40
C ASP A 139 16.27 1.92 -8.74
N GLY A 140 16.07 1.60 -10.02
CA GLY A 140 16.12 0.24 -10.53
C GLY A 140 14.83 -0.17 -11.25
N ASP A 141 14.64 -1.49 -11.40
CA ASP A 141 13.45 -2.03 -12.08
C ASP A 141 12.21 -2.09 -11.18
N LEU A 142 12.40 -1.93 -9.86
CA LEU A 142 11.35 -1.91 -8.83
C LEU A 142 10.46 -3.18 -8.82
N GLN A 143 10.98 -4.30 -9.32
CA GLN A 143 10.22 -5.55 -9.51
C GLN A 143 9.71 -6.12 -8.19
N THR A 144 8.40 -6.34 -8.12
CA THR A 144 7.67 -6.97 -7.02
C THR A 144 6.33 -7.50 -7.52
N ILE A 145 5.78 -8.51 -6.85
CA ILE A 145 4.39 -8.93 -7.11
C ILE A 145 3.37 -7.88 -6.65
N MET A 146 3.74 -7.05 -5.70
CA MET A 146 2.91 -5.93 -5.21
C MET A 146 2.94 -4.76 -6.21
N ALA A 147 2.36 -4.97 -7.40
CA ALA A 147 2.46 -4.02 -8.52
C ALA A 147 1.98 -2.60 -8.17
N GLY A 148 0.98 -2.46 -7.30
CA GLY A 148 0.50 -1.17 -6.81
C GLY A 148 1.48 -0.45 -5.87
N LEU A 149 2.55 -1.14 -5.42
CA LEU A 149 3.58 -0.58 -4.54
C LEU A 149 4.95 -0.45 -5.24
N ALA A 150 5.03 -0.75 -6.54
CA ALA A 150 6.27 -0.73 -7.32
C ALA A 150 6.68 0.71 -7.74
N CYS A 151 6.84 1.61 -6.78
CA CYS A 151 7.07 3.04 -6.97
C CYS A 151 8.32 3.46 -6.21
N GLY A 152 9.29 4.07 -6.87
CA GLY A 152 10.58 4.45 -6.27
C GLY A 152 10.63 5.90 -5.77
N GLU A 153 9.75 6.78 -6.23
CA GLU A 153 9.74 8.20 -5.86
C GLU A 153 8.60 8.51 -4.89
N PRO A 154 8.90 9.06 -3.69
CA PRO A 154 7.87 9.32 -2.69
C PRO A 154 7.08 10.59 -2.99
N ASN A 155 5.79 10.59 -2.65
CA ASN A 155 4.94 11.78 -2.63
C ASN A 155 5.35 12.71 -1.48
N ILE A 156 5.71 13.96 -1.78
CA ILE A 156 6.17 14.92 -0.77
C ILE A 156 5.11 15.26 0.28
N LEU A 157 3.83 15.34 -0.10
CA LEU A 157 2.71 15.61 0.82
C LEU A 157 2.45 14.41 1.74
N GLY A 158 2.46 13.20 1.16
CA GLY A 158 2.32 11.96 1.92
C GLY A 158 3.48 11.76 2.89
N TRP A 159 4.71 12.04 2.45
CA TRP A 159 5.90 11.93 3.27
C TRP A 159 5.83 12.79 4.54
N ASP A 160 5.43 14.05 4.42
CA ASP A 160 5.35 14.96 5.58
C ASP A 160 4.40 14.42 6.65
N ILE A 161 3.23 13.93 6.24
CA ILE A 161 2.26 13.31 7.15
C ILE A 161 2.84 12.04 7.79
N LEU A 162 3.43 11.15 6.98
CA LEU A 162 3.95 9.87 7.44
C LEU A 162 5.13 10.02 8.38
N LEU A 163 6.07 10.94 8.08
CA LEU A 163 7.22 11.19 8.94
C LEU A 163 6.81 11.65 10.35
N ASN A 164 5.73 12.44 10.45
CA ASN A 164 5.27 12.99 11.73
C ASN A 164 4.38 12.03 12.54
N HIS A 165 3.75 11.05 11.91
CA HIS A 165 2.73 10.23 12.57
C HIS A 165 3.00 8.72 12.53
N ALA A 166 3.81 8.21 11.61
CA ALA A 166 4.07 6.77 11.52
C ALA A 166 4.86 6.26 12.74
N THR A 167 4.42 5.12 13.27
CA THR A 167 5.12 4.42 14.35
C THR A 167 6.25 3.56 13.80
N ALA A 168 6.06 2.98 12.62
CA ALA A 168 7.05 2.15 11.96
C ALA A 168 6.89 2.18 10.44
N PHE A 169 8.03 2.08 9.74
CA PHE A 169 8.13 1.79 8.32
C PHE A 169 8.71 0.39 8.15
N VAL A 170 8.11 -0.43 7.32
CA VAL A 170 8.50 -1.85 7.14
C VAL A 170 8.66 -2.17 5.65
N SER A 171 9.84 -2.66 5.31
CA SER A 171 10.15 -3.16 3.97
C SER A 171 9.80 -4.65 3.90
N CYS A 172 8.81 -5.01 3.08
CA CYS A 172 8.23 -6.35 2.99
C CYS A 172 8.69 -7.07 1.71
N PRO A 173 9.33 -8.24 1.83
CA PRO A 173 9.57 -9.10 0.67
C PRO A 173 8.26 -9.73 0.16
N ASP A 174 8.23 -10.13 -1.11
CA ASP A 174 7.04 -10.63 -1.82
C ASP A 174 6.32 -11.80 -1.12
N TRP A 175 7.07 -12.67 -0.44
CA TRP A 175 6.46 -13.78 0.28
C TRP A 175 5.51 -13.33 1.41
N VAL A 176 5.67 -12.12 1.94
CA VAL A 176 4.78 -11.55 2.97
C VAL A 176 3.41 -11.27 2.36
N ALA A 177 3.36 -10.64 1.19
CA ALA A 177 2.11 -10.42 0.46
C ALA A 177 1.42 -11.75 0.11
N ALA A 178 2.20 -12.70 -0.43
CA ALA A 178 1.70 -14.04 -0.78
C ALA A 178 1.17 -14.81 0.44
N LEU A 179 1.78 -14.68 1.61
CA LEU A 179 1.28 -15.24 2.86
C LEU A 179 -0.09 -14.64 3.20
N GLY A 180 -0.22 -13.31 3.13
CA GLY A 180 -1.47 -12.60 3.39
C GLY A 180 -2.59 -13.03 2.44
N MET A 181 -2.31 -13.15 1.14
CA MET A 181 -3.28 -13.64 0.14
C MET A 181 -3.82 -15.02 0.51
N ARG A 182 -2.95 -15.96 0.84
CA ARG A 182 -3.36 -17.32 1.26
C ARG A 182 -4.18 -17.32 2.54
N MET A 183 -3.80 -16.52 3.53
CA MET A 183 -4.54 -16.46 4.80
C MET A 183 -5.93 -15.85 4.62
N LEU A 184 -6.06 -14.82 3.80
CA LEU A 184 -7.34 -14.19 3.50
C LEU A 184 -8.24 -15.10 2.66
N ALA A 185 -7.68 -15.84 1.70
CA ALA A 185 -8.42 -16.79 0.87
C ALA A 185 -8.87 -18.05 1.64
N ALA A 186 -8.12 -18.48 2.66
CA ALA A 186 -8.41 -19.66 3.47
C ALA A 186 -8.40 -19.33 4.98
N PRO A 187 -9.39 -18.57 5.47
CA PRO A 187 -9.44 -18.12 6.86
C PRO A 187 -9.69 -19.27 7.83
N VAL A 188 -9.45 -19.00 9.12
CA VAL A 188 -9.79 -19.95 10.19
C VAL A 188 -11.30 -20.15 10.31
N ARG A 189 -11.71 -21.25 10.94
CA ARG A 189 -13.12 -21.60 11.11
C ARG A 189 -13.91 -20.46 11.80
N GLY A 190 -14.96 -20.01 11.15
CA GLY A 190 -15.87 -18.98 11.67
C GLY A 190 -15.60 -17.59 11.07
N ASP A 191 -14.56 -17.46 10.30
CA ASP A 191 -14.23 -16.25 9.55
C ASP A 191 -14.65 -16.37 8.08
N VAL A 192 -14.68 -15.25 7.35
CA VAL A 192 -15.09 -15.21 5.96
C VAL A 192 -13.89 -15.11 5.02
N PRO A 193 -13.87 -15.82 3.86
CA PRO A 193 -12.85 -15.66 2.86
C PRO A 193 -12.89 -14.25 2.25
N ILE A 194 -11.73 -13.68 2.02
CA ILE A 194 -11.55 -12.38 1.36
C ILE A 194 -10.60 -12.56 0.18
N VAL A 195 -11.07 -12.20 -1.01
CA VAL A 195 -10.20 -12.09 -2.18
C VAL A 195 -9.45 -10.76 -2.08
N SER A 196 -8.14 -10.84 -1.89
CA SER A 196 -7.26 -9.68 -1.82
C SER A 196 -6.03 -9.94 -2.68
N GLY A 197 -5.73 -9.00 -3.57
CA GLY A 197 -4.53 -9.03 -4.38
C GLY A 197 -3.26 -8.74 -3.57
N GLU A 198 -2.13 -8.75 -4.24
CA GLU A 198 -0.80 -8.76 -3.65
C GLU A 198 -0.54 -7.53 -2.78
N SER A 199 -0.85 -6.33 -3.31
CA SER A 199 -0.64 -5.08 -2.57
C SER A 199 -1.60 -4.95 -1.38
N GLY A 200 -2.86 -5.38 -1.55
CA GLY A 200 -3.89 -5.32 -0.51
C GLY A 200 -3.67 -6.30 0.63
N ALA A 201 -3.04 -7.45 0.36
CA ALA A 201 -2.87 -8.55 1.31
C ALA A 201 -1.61 -8.43 2.21
N VAL A 202 -0.65 -7.55 1.85
CA VAL A 202 0.65 -7.47 2.56
C VAL A 202 0.49 -7.20 4.05
N GLY A 203 -0.52 -6.41 4.45
CA GLY A 203 -0.80 -6.12 5.85
C GLY A 203 -1.15 -7.35 6.67
N MET A 204 -1.97 -8.25 6.12
CA MET A 204 -2.30 -9.52 6.79
C MET A 204 -1.09 -10.43 6.91
N GLY A 205 -0.28 -10.51 5.84
CA GLY A 205 0.94 -11.31 5.86
C GLY A 205 1.98 -10.82 6.86
N LEU A 206 2.19 -9.49 6.92
CA LEU A 206 3.12 -8.89 7.88
C LEU A 206 2.63 -9.11 9.33
N LEU A 207 1.37 -8.88 9.60
CA LEU A 207 0.78 -9.12 10.93
C LEU A 207 0.98 -10.59 11.35
N ALA A 208 0.70 -11.53 10.45
CA ALA A 208 0.90 -12.95 10.72
C ALA A 208 2.37 -13.28 10.99
N ALA A 209 3.31 -12.78 10.19
CA ALA A 209 4.72 -12.97 10.40
C ALA A 209 5.17 -12.44 11.78
N ILE A 210 4.78 -11.22 12.14
CA ILE A 210 5.11 -10.60 13.44
C ILE A 210 4.55 -11.43 14.61
N MET A 211 3.36 -12.01 14.46
CA MET A 211 2.71 -12.74 15.54
C MET A 211 3.23 -14.17 15.71
N HIS A 212 3.70 -14.82 14.65
CA HIS A 212 4.05 -16.24 14.65
C HIS A 212 5.56 -16.52 14.60
N ASP A 213 6.37 -15.66 13.97
CA ASP A 213 7.80 -15.88 13.84
C ASP A 213 8.57 -15.30 15.04
N PRO A 214 9.30 -16.11 15.82
CA PRO A 214 10.13 -15.65 16.93
C PRO A 214 11.17 -14.58 16.55
N ALA A 215 11.61 -14.53 15.29
CA ALA A 215 12.53 -13.51 14.79
C ALA A 215 11.96 -12.09 14.96
N TYR A 216 10.64 -11.93 14.92
CA TYR A 216 9.96 -10.62 15.08
C TYR A 216 9.51 -10.31 16.51
N THR A 217 9.94 -11.09 17.51
CA THR A 217 9.54 -10.88 18.93
C THR A 217 9.84 -9.46 19.40
N GLN A 218 10.98 -8.88 19.03
CA GLN A 218 11.33 -7.51 19.42
C GLN A 218 10.43 -6.49 18.73
N LEU A 219 10.15 -6.65 17.44
CA LEU A 219 9.22 -5.78 16.69
C LEU A 219 7.81 -5.86 17.28
N ARG A 220 7.31 -7.07 17.57
CA ARG A 220 6.03 -7.28 18.24
C ARG A 220 5.93 -6.52 19.56
N ARG A 221 6.99 -6.57 20.38
CA ARG A 221 7.05 -5.81 21.66
C ARG A 221 7.06 -4.30 21.44
N THR A 222 7.88 -3.83 20.50
CA THR A 222 7.98 -2.39 20.17
C THR A 222 6.64 -1.84 19.68
N LEU A 223 5.92 -2.60 18.87
CA LEU A 223 4.58 -2.24 18.41
C LEU A 223 3.50 -2.45 19.48
N GLU A 224 3.80 -3.14 20.59
CA GLU A 224 2.83 -3.52 21.63
C GLU A 224 1.65 -4.35 21.09
N LEU A 225 1.94 -5.25 20.14
CA LEU A 225 0.95 -6.18 19.61
C LEU A 225 0.68 -7.32 20.59
N GLY A 226 -0.59 -7.47 21.00
CA GLY A 226 -1.03 -8.46 21.96
C GLY A 226 -2.49 -8.87 21.79
N SER A 227 -3.04 -9.60 22.77
CA SER A 227 -4.43 -10.10 22.76
C SER A 227 -5.49 -9.00 22.67
N ASP A 228 -5.19 -7.80 23.18
CA ASP A 228 -6.12 -6.68 23.23
C ASP A 228 -5.99 -5.75 22.01
N SER A 229 -5.08 -6.08 21.08
CA SER A 229 -4.89 -5.31 19.85
C SER A 229 -6.11 -5.40 18.94
N ARG A 230 -6.54 -4.27 18.42
CA ARG A 230 -7.57 -4.12 17.39
C ARG A 230 -6.89 -3.54 16.15
N VAL A 231 -6.58 -4.42 15.23
CA VAL A 231 -5.78 -4.07 14.04
C VAL A 231 -6.72 -3.80 12.87
N LEU A 232 -6.60 -2.62 12.27
CA LEU A 232 -7.27 -2.26 11.02
C LEU A 232 -6.30 -2.50 9.86
N LEU A 233 -6.75 -3.25 8.87
CA LEU A 233 -6.07 -3.49 7.60
C LEU A 233 -6.93 -2.94 6.46
N PHE A 234 -6.28 -2.50 5.38
CA PHE A 234 -6.95 -2.04 4.18
C PHE A 234 -6.64 -3.00 3.02
N SER A 235 -7.66 -3.69 2.51
CA SER A 235 -7.57 -4.47 1.28
C SER A 235 -8.10 -3.63 0.13
N THR A 236 -7.20 -2.99 -0.61
CA THR A 236 -7.54 -2.03 -1.67
C THR A 236 -7.44 -2.62 -3.07
N GLU A 237 -7.14 -3.91 -3.17
CA GLU A 237 -6.95 -4.62 -4.43
C GLU A 237 -7.61 -5.98 -4.37
N GLY A 238 -8.36 -6.33 -5.44
CA GLY A 238 -8.86 -7.69 -5.68
C GLY A 238 -7.87 -8.51 -6.53
N ASP A 239 -8.35 -9.60 -7.12
CA ASP A 239 -7.60 -10.48 -8.04
C ASP A 239 -7.45 -9.85 -9.45
N THR A 240 -6.88 -8.67 -9.52
CA THR A 240 -6.71 -7.92 -10.78
C THR A 240 -5.70 -8.56 -11.76
N ASP A 241 -4.97 -9.58 -11.32
CA ASP A 241 -4.19 -10.53 -12.09
C ASP A 241 -4.61 -11.95 -11.67
N PRO A 242 -5.69 -12.52 -12.25
CA PRO A 242 -6.24 -13.80 -11.83
C PRO A 242 -5.25 -14.96 -11.93
N TRP A 243 -4.40 -14.96 -12.96
CA TRP A 243 -3.38 -15.98 -13.12
C TRP A 243 -2.35 -15.95 -11.97
N GLN A 244 -1.87 -14.77 -11.63
CA GLN A 244 -0.93 -14.61 -10.52
C GLN A 244 -1.59 -14.94 -9.18
N TYR A 245 -2.85 -14.54 -8.99
CA TYR A 245 -3.63 -14.87 -7.80
C TYR A 245 -3.73 -16.40 -7.59
N GLU A 246 -4.14 -17.14 -8.63
CA GLU A 246 -4.23 -18.61 -8.59
C GLU A 246 -2.86 -19.26 -8.32
N ASN A 247 -1.82 -18.78 -8.99
CA ASN A 247 -0.45 -19.28 -8.82
C ASN A 247 0.06 -19.09 -7.38
N ILE A 248 -0.30 -18.00 -6.74
CA ILE A 248 0.07 -17.73 -5.34
C ILE A 248 -0.79 -18.55 -4.38
N VAL A 249 -2.12 -18.46 -4.50
CA VAL A 249 -3.05 -19.02 -3.50
C VAL A 249 -3.10 -20.55 -3.59
N TRP A 250 -3.19 -21.10 -4.78
CA TRP A 250 -3.33 -22.55 -5.00
C TRP A 250 -2.02 -23.21 -5.43
N GLY A 251 -1.24 -22.53 -6.26
CA GLY A 251 0.05 -23.03 -6.75
C GLY A 251 1.18 -22.96 -5.74
N GLY A 252 1.04 -22.19 -4.65
CA GLY A 252 2.05 -22.08 -3.59
C GLY A 252 3.26 -21.25 -3.97
N ALA A 253 3.18 -20.42 -5.00
CA ALA A 253 4.26 -19.50 -5.36
C ALA A 253 4.60 -18.55 -4.21
N TYR A 254 5.85 -18.12 -4.12
CA TYR A 254 6.36 -17.27 -3.03
C TYR A 254 6.09 -17.88 -1.63
N PRO A 255 6.61 -19.06 -1.33
CA PRO A 255 6.37 -19.73 -0.06
C PRO A 255 6.86 -18.89 1.13
N ALA A 256 6.13 -18.96 2.24
CA ALA A 256 6.51 -18.27 3.47
C ALA A 256 7.87 -18.76 3.98
N LYS A 257 8.65 -17.83 4.53
CA LYS A 257 9.95 -18.10 5.16
C LYS A 257 9.84 -17.85 6.68
N LEU A 258 8.85 -18.53 7.30
CA LEU A 258 8.59 -18.47 8.74
C LEU A 258 9.43 -19.52 9.47
#